data_54e5e2a4a9e1caa7cb5671d5e766af0d
#
_entry.id   54e5e2a4a9e1caa7cb5671d5e766af0d
#
_cell.length_a   1.000
_cell.length_b   1.000
_cell.length_c   1.000
_cell.angle_alpha   90.00
_cell.angle_beta   90.00
_cell.angle_gamma   90.00
#
_symmetry.space_group_name_H-M   'P 1'
#
loop_
_entity.id
_entity.type
_entity.pdbx_description
1 polymer ?
#
loop_
_entity_poly.entity_id
_entity_poly.type
_entity_poly.pdbx_seq_one_letter_code
_entity_poly.pdbx_strand_id
1 'polypeptide(L)'
;MGRGPMRRTVMRRHRRMRRRMRRRLIIGGAVLVAVGASAVKMSHSEVQQVDEYTGSKVEDLSEEQLDAAMNDLGIEGQEPTDQEIAMLEAEEDKNPSV
;
A
#
# COMPACT_ATOMS: atom_id res chain seq x y z
N MET A 1 20.09 -11.83 16.12
CA MET A 1 18.89 -12.05 16.71
C MET A 1 17.87 -11.01 16.54
N GLY A 2 16.68 -11.25 16.70
CA GLY A 2 15.62 -10.30 16.72
C GLY A 2 15.39 -9.53 15.48
N ARG A 3 15.76 -10.06 14.37
CA ARG A 3 15.55 -9.33 13.16
C ARG A 3 14.15 -9.44 12.63
N GLY A 4 13.49 -10.53 12.90
CA GLY A 4 12.17 -10.78 12.39
C GLY A 4 11.16 -9.69 12.65
N PRO A 5 11.17 -9.03 13.80
CA PRO A 5 10.11 -8.08 14.11
C PRO A 5 10.01 -6.88 13.20
N MET A 6 11.05 -6.59 12.46
CA MET A 6 11.03 -5.41 11.61
C MET A 6 9.91 -5.41 10.60
N ARG A 7 9.63 -6.57 10.02
CA ARG A 7 8.56 -6.64 9.03
C ARG A 7 7.20 -6.36 9.62
N ARG A 8 7.00 -6.80 10.85
CA ARG A 8 5.72 -6.58 11.50
C ARG A 8 5.44 -5.11 11.72
N THR A 9 6.50 -4.33 11.96
CA THR A 9 6.34 -2.91 12.15
C THR A 9 5.74 -2.27 10.91
N VAL A 10 6.22 -2.67 9.74
CA VAL A 10 5.69 -2.15 8.49
C VAL A 10 4.25 -2.60 8.30
N MET A 11 3.97 -3.87 8.55
CA MET A 11 2.63 -4.41 8.38
C MET A 11 1.60 -3.68 9.22
N ARG A 12 1.99 -3.20 10.39
CA ARG A 12 1.06 -2.49 11.25
C ARG A 12 0.57 -1.19 10.66
N ARG A 13 1.28 -0.66 9.68
CA ARG A 13 0.87 0.58 9.02
C ARG A 13 -0.14 0.33 7.93
N HIS A 14 -0.39 -0.93 7.61
CA HIS A 14 -1.38 -1.30 6.61
C HIS A 14 -2.74 -1.42 7.27
N ARG A 15 -3.75 -0.90 6.61
CA ARG A 15 -5.10 -0.99 7.12
C ARG A 15 -5.84 -2.08 6.36
N ARG A 16 -6.50 -2.96 7.10
CA ARG A 16 -7.30 -4.01 6.47
C ARG A 16 -8.57 -3.42 5.90
N MET A 17 -8.98 -3.96 4.76
CA MET A 17 -10.18 -3.51 4.06
C MET A 17 -11.18 -4.64 4.00
N ARG A 18 -12.44 -4.28 3.76
CA ARG A 18 -13.50 -5.28 3.65
C ARG A 18 -13.39 -6.10 2.39
N ARG A 19 -12.91 -5.48 1.33
CA ARG A 19 -12.84 -6.13 0.02
C ARG A 19 -11.42 -6.05 -0.49
N ARG A 20 -11.11 -7.01 -1.31
CA ARG A 20 -9.79 -7.04 -1.93
C ARG A 20 -9.83 -6.14 -3.14
N MET A 21 -8.76 -5.40 -3.35
CA MET A 21 -8.66 -4.57 -4.54
C MET A 21 -7.20 -4.32 -4.86
N ARG A 22 -6.97 -3.85 -6.06
CA ARG A 22 -5.62 -3.59 -6.55
C ARG A 22 -5.68 -2.21 -7.20
N ARG A 23 -5.24 -1.20 -6.47
CA ARG A 23 -5.44 0.16 -6.92
C ARG A 23 -4.46 1.14 -6.28
N ARG A 24 -4.13 2.16 -7.04
CA ARG A 24 -3.33 3.29 -6.57
C ARG A 24 -4.20 4.54 -6.74
N LEU A 25 -4.41 5.28 -5.66
CA LEU A 25 -5.21 6.50 -5.69
C LEU A 25 -4.36 7.67 -5.22
N ILE A 26 -4.22 8.67 -6.06
CA ILE A 26 -3.42 9.84 -5.74
C ILE A 26 -4.32 10.88 -5.06
N ILE A 27 -3.92 11.31 -3.88
CA ILE A 27 -4.68 12.30 -3.11
C ILE A 27 -3.73 13.41 -2.66
N GLY A 28 -3.63 14.45 -3.48
CA GLY A 28 -2.76 15.57 -3.14
C GLY A 28 -1.32 15.11 -3.02
N GLY A 29 -0.72 15.29 -1.86
CA GLY A 29 0.68 14.96 -1.67
C GLY A 29 0.97 13.52 -1.33
N ALA A 30 -0.02 12.66 -1.38
CA ALA A 30 0.16 11.27 -0.96
C ALA A 30 -0.51 10.33 -1.94
N VAL A 31 -0.19 9.04 -1.79
CA VAL A 31 -0.75 7.99 -2.63
C VAL A 31 -1.31 6.91 -1.72
N LEU A 32 -2.55 6.55 -1.95
CA LEU A 32 -3.15 5.41 -1.27
C LEU A 32 -2.94 4.19 -2.14
N VAL A 33 -2.32 3.17 -1.58
CA VAL A 33 -2.05 1.94 -2.31
C VAL A 33 -2.87 0.82 -1.70
N ALA A 34 -3.71 0.20 -2.52
CA ALA A 34 -4.52 -0.93 -2.10
C ALA A 34 -4.01 -2.18 -2.78
N VAL A 35 -3.67 -3.17 -1.99
CA VAL A 35 -3.15 -4.44 -2.49
C VAL A 35 -3.79 -5.55 -1.69
N GLY A 36 -4.51 -6.45 -2.37
CA GLY A 36 -5.23 -7.49 -1.68
C GLY A 36 -6.25 -6.90 -0.73
N ALA A 37 -6.20 -7.27 0.53
CA ALA A 37 -7.11 -6.76 1.54
C ALA A 37 -6.45 -5.72 2.44
N SER A 38 -5.35 -5.14 2.00
CA SER A 38 -4.59 -4.16 2.77
C SER A 38 -4.46 -2.86 2.02
N ALA A 39 -4.37 -1.76 2.75
CA ALA A 39 -4.12 -0.45 2.18
C ALA A 39 -3.08 0.28 3.01
N VAL A 40 -2.24 1.05 2.36
CA VAL A 40 -1.21 1.83 3.03
C VAL A 40 -1.07 3.16 2.30
N LYS A 41 -0.72 4.20 3.04
CA LYS A 41 -0.52 5.53 2.47
C LYS A 41 0.98 5.82 2.41
N MET A 42 1.44 6.25 1.24
CA MET A 42 2.85 6.55 1.03
C MET A 42 2.97 7.84 0.24
N SER A 43 4.17 8.42 0.25
CA SER A 43 4.42 9.59 -0.59
C SER A 43 4.63 9.13 -2.04
N HIS A 44 4.55 10.09 -2.97
CA HIS A 44 4.81 9.80 -4.37
C HIS A 44 6.21 9.22 -4.56
N SER A 45 7.17 9.79 -3.86
CA SER A 45 8.56 9.36 -3.95
C SER A 45 8.72 7.91 -3.49
N GLU A 46 8.04 7.56 -2.41
CA GLU A 46 8.12 6.21 -1.87
C GLU A 46 7.50 5.19 -2.82
N VAL A 47 6.38 5.54 -3.41
CA VAL A 47 5.74 4.65 -4.39
C VAL A 47 6.68 4.43 -5.58
N GLN A 48 7.30 5.49 -6.05
CA GLN A 48 8.23 5.39 -7.16
C GLN A 48 9.42 4.50 -6.81
N GLN A 49 9.93 4.61 -5.59
CA GLN A 49 11.01 3.75 -5.14
C GLN A 49 10.61 2.27 -5.17
N VAL A 50 9.39 1.97 -4.73
CA VAL A 50 8.92 0.60 -4.74
C VAL A 50 8.76 0.11 -6.18
N ASP A 51 8.17 0.93 -7.04
CA ASP A 51 8.01 0.57 -8.45
C ASP A 51 9.35 0.22 -9.08
N GLU A 52 10.34 1.04 -8.85
CA GLU A 52 11.66 0.84 -9.44
C GLU A 52 12.39 -0.35 -8.83
N TYR A 53 12.27 -0.50 -7.53
CA TYR A 53 12.95 -1.58 -6.82
C TYR A 53 12.41 -2.95 -7.24
N THR A 54 11.11 -3.05 -7.39
CA THR A 54 10.47 -4.33 -7.71
C THR A 54 10.34 -4.59 -9.21
N GLY A 55 10.43 -3.53 -10.00
CA GLY A 55 10.20 -3.65 -11.44
C GLY A 55 8.74 -3.83 -11.81
N SER A 56 7.83 -3.56 -10.87
CA SER A 56 6.40 -3.69 -11.08
C SER A 56 5.69 -2.50 -10.48
N LYS A 57 4.44 -2.29 -10.89
CA LYS A 57 3.63 -1.27 -10.23
C LYS A 57 3.30 -1.73 -8.83
N VAL A 58 3.34 -0.80 -7.88
CA VAL A 58 3.13 -1.14 -6.48
C VAL A 58 1.79 -1.84 -6.28
N GLU A 59 0.76 -1.44 -7.01
CA GLU A 59 -0.56 -2.05 -6.83
C GLU A 59 -0.65 -3.45 -7.43
N ASP A 60 0.34 -3.87 -8.19
CA ASP A 60 0.37 -5.21 -8.77
C ASP A 60 1.11 -6.21 -7.89
N LEU A 61 1.69 -5.76 -6.81
CA LEU A 61 2.39 -6.65 -5.88
C LEU A 61 1.41 -7.34 -4.96
N SER A 62 1.82 -8.48 -4.41
CA SER A 62 1.05 -9.09 -3.32
C SER A 62 1.33 -8.32 -2.03
N GLU A 63 0.51 -8.56 -1.01
CA GLU A 63 0.72 -7.93 0.28
C GLU A 63 2.12 -8.22 0.82
N GLU A 64 2.55 -9.47 0.66
CA GLU A 64 3.87 -9.87 1.15
C GLU A 64 4.99 -9.21 0.37
N GLN A 65 4.82 -9.12 -0.95
CA GLN A 65 5.84 -8.48 -1.78
C GLN A 65 5.95 -7.00 -1.46
N LEU A 66 4.83 -6.36 -1.26
CA LEU A 66 4.84 -4.93 -0.92
C LEU A 66 5.51 -4.71 0.43
N ASP A 67 5.14 -5.53 1.40
CA ASP A 67 5.72 -5.42 2.72
C ASP A 67 7.23 -5.63 2.69
N ALA A 68 7.68 -6.64 1.95
CA ALA A 68 9.10 -6.93 1.84
C ALA A 68 9.85 -5.77 1.18
N ALA A 69 9.29 -5.21 0.11
CA ALA A 69 9.92 -4.11 -0.59
C ALA A 69 10.01 -2.87 0.30
N MET A 70 8.93 -2.55 1.00
CA MET A 70 8.95 -1.41 1.91
C MET A 70 9.97 -1.59 3.01
N ASN A 71 10.04 -2.81 3.54
CA ASN A 71 11.00 -3.10 4.59
C ASN A 71 12.43 -2.98 4.09
N ASP A 72 12.69 -3.49 2.89
CA ASP A 72 14.03 -3.42 2.29
C ASP A 72 14.45 -1.98 2.02
N LEU A 73 13.50 -1.14 1.65
CA LEU A 73 13.76 0.26 1.32
C LEU A 73 13.68 1.19 2.52
N GLY A 74 13.29 0.66 3.67
CA GLY A 74 13.16 1.48 4.87
C GLY A 74 11.96 2.39 4.85
N ILE A 75 10.92 2.04 4.10
CA ILE A 75 9.70 2.82 3.99
C ILE A 75 8.70 2.33 5.01
N GLU A 76 8.23 3.22 5.87
CA GLU A 76 7.28 2.81 6.90
C GLU A 76 5.83 2.91 6.46
N GLY A 77 5.52 3.90 5.66
CA GLY A 77 4.14 4.13 5.25
C GLY A 77 3.30 4.68 6.40
N GLN A 78 2.04 4.87 6.13
CA GLN A 78 1.07 5.34 7.11
C GLN A 78 -0.24 4.61 6.93
N GLU A 79 -0.96 4.43 8.01
CA GLU A 79 -2.27 3.79 7.94
C GLU A 79 -3.29 4.78 7.40
N PRO A 80 -4.05 4.42 6.35
CA PRO A 80 -5.08 5.33 5.83
C PRO A 80 -6.20 5.52 6.86
N THR A 81 -6.85 6.67 6.77
CA THR A 81 -8.02 6.94 7.62
C THR A 81 -9.25 6.26 7.05
N ASP A 82 -10.33 6.22 7.85
CA ASP A 82 -11.60 5.67 7.38
C ASP A 82 -12.07 6.38 6.12
N GLN A 83 -11.89 7.69 6.09
CA GLN A 83 -12.31 8.49 4.97
C GLN A 83 -11.53 8.13 3.72
N GLU A 84 -10.24 7.91 3.88
CA GLU A 84 -9.39 7.53 2.76
C GLU A 84 -9.73 6.14 2.24
N ILE A 85 -10.05 5.23 3.13
CA ILE A 85 -10.51 3.90 2.72
C ILE A 85 -11.81 4.02 1.93
N ALA A 86 -12.72 4.87 2.39
CA ALA A 86 -13.98 5.09 1.69
C ALA A 86 -13.74 5.63 0.28
N MET A 87 -12.74 6.49 0.12
CA MET A 87 -12.39 7.01 -1.19
C MET A 87 -11.89 5.91 -2.12
N LEU A 88 -11.06 5.01 -1.58
CA LEU A 88 -10.58 3.87 -2.36
C LEU A 88 -11.75 3.00 -2.82
N GLU A 89 -12.67 2.71 -1.92
CA GLU A 89 -13.80 1.87 -2.25
C GLU A 89 -14.73 2.52 -3.24
N ALA A 90 -14.91 3.83 -3.12
CA ALA A 90 -15.74 4.57 -4.06
C ALA A 90 -15.15 4.54 -5.47
N GLU A 91 -13.84 4.67 -5.57
CA GLU A 91 -13.17 4.59 -6.86
C GLU A 91 -13.28 3.21 -7.45
N GLU A 92 -13.18 2.19 -6.62
CA GLU A 92 -13.29 0.82 -7.08
C GLU A 92 -14.70 0.55 -7.63
N ASP A 93 -15.71 1.09 -6.98
CA ASP A 93 -17.10 0.93 -7.43
C ASP A 93 -17.33 1.62 -8.76
N LYS A 94 -16.70 2.77 -8.97
CA LYS A 94 -16.84 3.51 -10.22
C LYS A 94 -16.10 2.85 -11.36
N ASN A 95 -14.89 2.40 -11.09
CA ASN A 95 -14.01 1.82 -12.09
C ASN A 95 -13.41 0.54 -11.56
N PRO A 96 -14.20 -0.54 -11.58
CA PRO A 96 -13.66 -1.82 -11.10
C PRO A 96 -12.43 -2.19 -11.90
N SER A 97 -11.38 -2.58 -11.21
CA SER A 97 -10.12 -2.85 -11.88
C SER A 97 -10.04 -4.26 -12.44
N VAL A 98 -11.08 -4.97 -12.36
CA VAL A 98 -11.06 -6.34 -12.85
C VAL A 98 -11.25 -6.41 -14.33
#